data_ab6fb1a44f16681a28a5b35103386ad3
#
_entry.id   ab6fb1a44f16681a28a5b35103386ad3
#
_cell.length_a   1.000
_cell.length_b   1.000
_cell.length_c   1.000
_cell.angle_alpha   90.00
_cell.angle_beta   90.00
_cell.angle_gamma   90.00
#
_symmetry.space_group_name_H-M   'P 1'
#
loop_
_entity.id
_entity.type
_entity.pdbx_description
1 polymer ?
#
loop_
_entity_poly.entity_id
_entity_poly.type
_entity_poly.pdbx_seq_one_letter_code
_entity_poly.pdbx_strand_id
1 'polypeptide(L)'
;VPEDLLTIDLSALFPELKDKRVRGRLEGNKVVPYWSRAEIAARGDRLPSRTLLYVDDAVELFFLQVQGSGRVSLPDGTLARLNYADQNGYPYQSIGRVLVDRGELKLEEASMQGIQAWARANPGRLQELLNANPSYVFFREVPNSKEGPVGALGVPLTAERSIAVDPRSVPLGAPVFLATTRPNSSKPLNRLVLAQDTGGAIKGAVRADFFWGFGKEAGEQAGRMKQSGRMWVLLPPEAALK
;
A
#
# COMPACT_ATOMS: atom_id res chain seq x y z
N VAL A 1 -13.13 2.27 10.03
CA VAL A 1 -12.49 3.59 10.20
C VAL A 1 -12.93 4.14 11.55
N PRO A 2 -12.03 4.70 12.36
CA PRO A 2 -12.40 5.35 13.62
C PRO A 2 -13.39 6.51 13.41
N GLU A 3 -14.34 6.65 14.33
CA GLU A 3 -15.39 7.69 14.24
C GLU A 3 -14.84 9.11 14.47
N ASP A 4 -13.72 9.22 15.17
CA ASP A 4 -13.02 10.47 15.47
C ASP A 4 -11.97 10.86 14.41
N LEU A 5 -11.82 10.07 13.33
CA LEU A 5 -10.90 10.38 12.24
C LEU A 5 -11.50 11.43 11.30
N LEU A 6 -10.95 12.61 11.31
CA LEU A 6 -11.38 13.72 10.44
C LEU A 6 -10.55 13.80 9.17
N THR A 7 -11.22 13.97 8.03
CA THR A 7 -10.57 14.42 6.79
C THR A 7 -10.47 15.94 6.84
N ILE A 8 -9.26 16.45 6.62
CA ILE A 8 -9.00 17.89 6.63
C ILE A 8 -8.71 18.34 5.21
N ASP A 9 -9.60 19.10 4.61
CA ASP A 9 -9.39 19.71 3.30
C ASP A 9 -9.13 21.20 3.47
N LEU A 10 -7.88 21.59 3.24
CA LEU A 10 -7.42 22.99 3.26
C LEU A 10 -7.01 23.47 1.86
N SER A 11 -7.33 22.73 0.82
CA SER A 11 -6.88 23.00 -0.55
C SER A 11 -7.36 24.34 -1.10
N ALA A 12 -8.49 24.88 -0.58
CA ALA A 12 -8.98 26.21 -0.95
C ALA A 12 -8.07 27.35 -0.45
N LEU A 13 -7.37 27.15 0.68
CA LEU A 13 -6.42 28.13 1.25
C LEU A 13 -4.98 27.82 0.88
N PHE A 14 -4.64 26.52 0.79
CA PHE A 14 -3.31 26.01 0.53
C PHE A 14 -3.36 25.00 -0.63
N PRO A 15 -3.30 25.46 -1.90
CA PRO A 15 -3.44 24.62 -3.09
C PRO A 15 -2.44 23.43 -3.13
N GLU A 16 -1.28 23.56 -2.51
CA GLU A 16 -0.26 22.51 -2.39
C GLU A 16 -0.71 21.31 -1.52
N LEU A 17 -1.79 21.46 -0.76
CA LEU A 17 -2.40 20.40 0.04
C LEU A 17 -3.48 19.61 -0.71
N LYS A 18 -3.86 20.00 -1.92
CA LYS A 18 -4.93 19.36 -2.70
C LYS A 18 -4.79 17.85 -2.82
N ASP A 19 -3.55 17.37 -3.02
CA ASP A 19 -3.26 15.94 -3.18
C ASP A 19 -2.73 15.29 -1.89
N LYS A 20 -2.79 15.99 -0.76
CA LYS A 20 -2.36 15.48 0.53
C LYS A 20 -3.55 14.86 1.28
N ARG A 21 -3.31 13.69 1.85
CA ARG A 21 -4.30 13.03 2.72
C ARG A 21 -4.09 13.51 4.16
N VAL A 22 -4.48 14.76 4.44
CA VAL A 22 -4.40 15.32 5.79
C VAL A 22 -5.50 14.72 6.64
N ARG A 23 -5.13 14.16 7.78
CA ARG A 23 -6.06 13.54 8.74
C ARG A 23 -5.79 14.10 10.13
N GLY A 24 -6.86 14.29 10.87
CA GLY A 24 -6.79 14.81 12.22
C GLY A 24 -7.89 14.29 13.12
N ARG A 25 -7.88 14.78 14.35
CA ARG A 25 -8.88 14.58 15.38
C ARG A 25 -9.14 15.88 16.13
N LEU A 26 -10.28 15.96 16.78
CA LEU A 26 -10.54 17.08 17.68
C LEU A 26 -9.88 16.87 19.04
N GLU A 27 -9.25 17.94 19.55
CA GLU A 27 -8.73 18.04 20.89
C GLU A 27 -9.17 19.38 21.50
N GLY A 28 -10.26 19.33 22.26
CA GLY A 28 -10.96 20.54 22.67
C GLY A 28 -11.51 21.29 21.44
N ASN A 29 -11.05 22.52 21.23
CA ASN A 29 -11.43 23.37 20.09
C ASN A 29 -10.36 23.38 18.96
N LYS A 30 -9.40 22.46 19.00
CA LYS A 30 -8.31 22.37 18.00
C LYS A 30 -8.43 21.10 17.20
N VAL A 31 -8.08 21.18 15.92
CA VAL A 31 -7.81 20.01 15.09
C VAL A 31 -6.30 19.74 15.16
N VAL A 32 -5.94 18.55 15.65
CA VAL A 32 -4.56 18.09 15.74
C VAL A 32 -4.35 16.87 14.83
N PRO A 33 -3.10 16.51 14.47
CA PRO A 33 -2.85 15.30 13.70
C PRO A 33 -3.52 14.07 14.32
N TYR A 34 -3.96 13.14 13.50
CA TYR A 34 -4.48 11.87 14.02
C TYR A 34 -3.40 11.08 14.74
N TRP A 35 -3.77 10.01 15.41
CA TRP A 35 -2.84 9.15 16.14
C TRP A 35 -1.85 8.47 15.21
N SER A 36 -0.56 8.48 15.55
CA SER A 36 0.47 7.67 14.90
C SER A 36 0.25 6.17 15.13
N ARG A 37 0.92 5.31 14.38
CA ARG A 37 0.90 3.85 14.61
C ARG A 37 1.19 3.48 16.06
N ALA A 38 2.22 4.07 16.65
CA ALA A 38 2.60 3.81 18.04
C ALA A 38 1.48 4.17 19.03
N GLU A 39 0.84 5.31 18.83
CA GLU A 39 -0.27 5.77 19.67
C GLU A 39 -1.52 4.91 19.45
N ILE A 40 -1.82 4.49 18.21
CA ILE A 40 -2.91 3.56 17.91
C ILE A 40 -2.67 2.21 18.60
N ALA A 41 -1.46 1.66 18.50
CA ALA A 41 -1.10 0.42 19.17
C ALA A 41 -1.23 0.51 20.71
N ALA A 42 -0.81 1.62 21.30
CA ALA A 42 -0.93 1.86 22.74
C ALA A 42 -2.38 2.06 23.22
N ARG A 43 -3.28 2.46 22.32
CA ARG A 43 -4.72 2.63 22.62
C ARG A 43 -5.46 1.31 22.63
N GLY A 44 -5.09 0.38 21.77
CA GLY A 44 -5.80 -0.90 21.64
C GLY A 44 -7.31 -0.71 21.47
N ASP A 45 -8.10 -1.37 22.29
CA ASP A 45 -9.57 -1.33 22.27
C ASP A 45 -10.18 0.05 22.62
N ARG A 46 -9.37 1.00 23.09
CA ARG A 46 -9.82 2.38 23.34
C ARG A 46 -9.89 3.24 22.09
N LEU A 47 -9.46 2.71 20.95
CA LEU A 47 -9.66 3.39 19.67
C LEU A 47 -11.16 3.32 19.31
N PRO A 48 -11.84 4.44 18.98
CA PRO A 48 -13.27 4.45 18.66
C PRO A 48 -13.52 3.86 17.26
N SER A 49 -13.23 2.59 17.10
CA SER A 49 -13.38 1.85 15.84
C SER A 49 -13.79 0.41 16.10
N ARG A 50 -14.52 -0.17 15.14
CA ARG A 50 -14.85 -1.59 15.19
C ARG A 50 -13.61 -2.42 14.84
N THR A 51 -13.25 -3.37 15.70
CA THR A 51 -12.30 -4.44 15.37
C THR A 51 -12.93 -5.36 14.32
N LEU A 52 -12.23 -5.58 13.22
CA LEU A 52 -12.67 -6.48 12.15
C LEU A 52 -12.19 -7.89 12.40
N LEU A 53 -10.89 -8.05 12.60
CA LEU A 53 -10.21 -9.34 12.72
C LEU A 53 -8.99 -9.19 13.64
N TYR A 54 -8.56 -10.31 14.23
CA TYR A 54 -7.24 -10.46 14.84
C TYR A 54 -6.34 -11.23 13.90
N VAL A 55 -5.06 -10.88 13.84
CA VAL A 55 -4.07 -11.49 12.94
C VAL A 55 -2.89 -11.98 13.76
N ASP A 56 -2.48 -13.22 13.57
CA ASP A 56 -1.43 -13.87 14.35
C ASP A 56 -0.03 -13.31 14.06
N ASP A 57 0.23 -12.90 12.82
CA ASP A 57 1.54 -12.36 12.39
C ASP A 57 1.45 -10.84 12.18
N ALA A 58 2.10 -10.09 13.08
CA ALA A 58 2.14 -8.63 13.04
C ALA A 58 2.93 -8.08 11.84
N VAL A 59 3.87 -8.84 11.28
CA VAL A 59 4.62 -8.45 10.09
C VAL A 59 3.74 -8.61 8.84
N GLU A 60 2.98 -9.69 8.75
CA GLU A 60 2.01 -9.87 7.66
C GLU A 60 0.91 -8.80 7.70
N LEU A 61 0.39 -8.47 8.88
CA LEU A 61 -0.55 -7.37 9.05
C LEU A 61 0.06 -6.03 8.60
N PHE A 62 1.31 -5.77 8.95
CA PHE A 62 2.01 -4.55 8.52
C PHE A 62 2.08 -4.47 7.00
N PHE A 63 2.47 -5.56 6.33
CA PHE A 63 2.55 -5.57 4.86
C PHE A 63 1.17 -5.53 4.20
N LEU A 64 0.15 -6.13 4.81
CA LEU A 64 -1.24 -5.97 4.38
C LEU A 64 -1.66 -4.48 4.39
N GLN A 65 -1.27 -3.74 5.44
CA GLN A 65 -1.51 -2.29 5.51
C GLN A 65 -0.74 -1.51 4.44
N VAL A 66 0.50 -1.90 4.13
CA VAL A 66 1.28 -1.27 3.05
C VAL A 66 0.64 -1.51 1.69
N GLN A 67 0.11 -2.71 1.46
CA GLN A 67 -0.57 -3.09 0.22
C GLN A 67 -1.99 -2.49 0.11
N GLY A 68 -2.64 -2.22 1.24
CA GLY A 68 -3.98 -1.63 1.30
C GLY A 68 -5.14 -2.59 1.03
N SER A 69 -4.87 -3.84 0.67
CA SER A 69 -5.90 -4.87 0.47
C SER A 69 -5.31 -6.27 0.57
N GLY A 70 -6.14 -7.25 0.92
CA GLY A 70 -5.73 -8.65 0.97
C GLY A 70 -6.83 -9.58 1.40
N ARG A 71 -6.45 -10.84 1.60
CA ARG A 71 -7.32 -11.91 2.08
C ARG A 71 -6.71 -12.51 3.34
N VAL A 72 -7.52 -12.67 4.36
CA VAL A 72 -7.15 -13.28 5.63
C VAL A 72 -7.84 -14.62 5.73
N SER A 73 -7.06 -15.69 5.95
CA SER A 73 -7.61 -17.02 6.23
C SER A 73 -8.15 -17.06 7.64
N LEU A 74 -9.40 -17.48 7.78
CA LEU A 74 -10.06 -17.64 9.08
C LEU A 74 -9.87 -19.08 9.60
N PRO A 75 -10.02 -19.32 10.91
CA PRO A 75 -9.85 -20.64 11.50
C PRO A 75 -10.79 -21.72 10.93
N ASP A 76 -11.96 -21.32 10.43
CA ASP A 76 -12.95 -22.21 9.80
C ASP A 76 -12.63 -22.55 8.33
N GLY A 77 -11.47 -22.06 7.81
CA GLY A 77 -11.04 -22.25 6.43
C GLY A 77 -11.68 -21.29 5.42
N THR A 78 -12.54 -20.39 5.86
CA THR A 78 -13.09 -19.33 5.00
C THR A 78 -12.08 -18.19 4.84
N LEU A 79 -12.34 -17.28 3.91
CA LEU A 79 -11.50 -16.11 3.65
C LEU A 79 -12.28 -14.83 3.95
N ALA A 80 -11.72 -13.96 4.77
CA ALA A 80 -12.17 -12.59 4.87
C ALA A 80 -11.39 -11.73 3.86
N ARG A 81 -12.10 -10.92 3.09
CA ARG A 81 -11.51 -10.02 2.12
C ARG A 81 -11.51 -8.61 2.68
N LEU A 82 -10.32 -8.03 2.81
CA LEU A 82 -10.11 -6.68 3.31
C LEU A 82 -9.71 -5.74 2.20
N ASN A 83 -10.25 -4.54 2.24
CA ASN A 83 -9.87 -3.45 1.35
C ASN A 83 -9.62 -2.16 2.16
N TYR A 84 -8.76 -1.31 1.62
CA TYR A 84 -8.47 0.01 2.16
C TYR A 84 -9.78 0.78 2.44
N ALA A 85 -9.87 1.37 3.60
CA ALA A 85 -10.95 2.27 3.96
C ALA A 85 -10.44 3.70 4.15
N ASP A 86 -9.42 3.90 4.98
CA ASP A 86 -8.74 5.17 5.18
C ASP A 86 -7.36 4.96 5.83
N GLN A 87 -6.66 6.04 6.15
CA GLN A 87 -5.37 6.05 6.84
C GLN A 87 -5.28 7.21 7.83
N ASN A 88 -4.28 7.17 8.72
CA ASN A 88 -4.08 8.18 9.76
C ASN A 88 -3.39 9.48 9.30
N GLY A 89 -3.09 9.65 8.01
CA GLY A 89 -2.49 10.87 7.45
C GLY A 89 -0.97 10.96 7.53
N TYR A 90 -0.30 10.07 8.25
CA TYR A 90 1.16 10.08 8.32
C TYR A 90 1.80 9.53 7.06
N PRO A 91 2.96 10.07 6.63
CA PRO A 91 3.72 9.52 5.52
C PRO A 91 4.26 8.13 5.86
N TYR A 92 4.31 7.26 4.85
CA TYR A 92 4.91 5.94 4.99
C TYR A 92 6.41 6.02 5.18
N GLN A 93 6.93 5.26 6.16
CA GLN A 93 8.35 5.04 6.37
C GLN A 93 8.68 3.55 6.26
N SER A 94 9.65 3.21 5.42
CA SER A 94 10.05 1.81 5.19
C SER A 94 10.78 1.24 6.40
N ILE A 95 10.20 0.23 7.05
CA ILE A 95 10.84 -0.47 8.17
C ILE A 95 12.06 -1.29 7.71
N GLY A 96 12.07 -1.78 6.47
CA GLY A 96 13.25 -2.41 5.88
C GLY A 96 14.42 -1.43 5.76
N ARG A 97 14.14 -0.19 5.35
CA ARG A 97 15.17 0.85 5.32
C ARG A 97 15.68 1.19 6.70
N VAL A 98 14.79 1.26 7.69
CA VAL A 98 15.19 1.48 9.11
C VAL A 98 16.17 0.41 9.59
N LEU A 99 15.93 -0.87 9.27
CA LEU A 99 16.86 -1.95 9.61
C LEU A 99 18.20 -1.84 8.89
N VAL A 100 18.19 -1.43 7.63
CA VAL A 100 19.43 -1.19 6.87
C VAL A 100 20.22 -0.02 7.46
N ASP A 101 19.57 1.08 7.78
CA ASP A 101 20.20 2.27 8.36
C ASP A 101 20.75 2.00 9.76
N ARG A 102 20.16 1.03 10.49
CA ARG A 102 20.67 0.52 11.78
C ARG A 102 21.81 -0.50 11.64
N GLY A 103 22.13 -0.93 10.42
CA GLY A 103 23.13 -1.99 10.15
C GLY A 103 22.65 -3.40 10.54
N GLU A 104 21.35 -3.61 10.71
CA GLU A 104 20.78 -4.87 11.17
C GLU A 104 20.33 -5.78 10.01
N LEU A 105 20.18 -5.22 8.80
CA LEU A 105 20.01 -5.94 7.55
C LEU A 105 20.84 -5.29 6.44
N LYS A 106 21.24 -6.08 5.47
CA LYS A 106 21.76 -5.55 4.21
C LYS A 106 20.63 -5.12 3.30
N LEU A 107 20.92 -4.22 2.35
CA LEU A 107 19.90 -3.69 1.43
C LEU A 107 19.22 -4.81 0.60
N GLU A 108 19.99 -5.79 0.16
CA GLU A 108 19.48 -6.96 -0.57
C GLU A 108 18.58 -7.88 0.27
N GLU A 109 18.69 -7.82 1.59
CA GLU A 109 17.91 -8.61 2.55
C GLU A 109 16.64 -7.84 3.03
N ALA A 110 16.49 -6.56 2.72
CA ALA A 110 15.39 -5.71 3.15
C ALA A 110 14.08 -6.02 2.38
N SER A 111 13.73 -7.30 2.33
CA SER A 111 12.48 -7.85 1.79
C SER A 111 11.51 -8.22 2.91
N MET A 112 10.25 -8.53 2.57
CA MET A 112 9.27 -9.04 3.55
C MET A 112 9.83 -10.26 4.30
N GLN A 113 10.44 -11.20 3.59
CA GLN A 113 11.03 -12.42 4.15
C GLN A 113 12.21 -12.11 5.10
N GLY A 114 13.08 -11.18 4.71
CA GLY A 114 14.17 -10.72 5.56
C GLY A 114 13.69 -10.04 6.84
N ILE A 115 12.67 -9.19 6.72
CA ILE A 115 12.05 -8.54 7.89
C ILE A 115 11.37 -9.56 8.80
N GLN A 116 10.67 -10.56 8.23
CA GLN A 116 10.10 -11.67 9.03
C GLN A 116 11.17 -12.51 9.73
N ALA A 117 12.29 -12.78 9.07
CA ALA A 117 13.41 -13.48 9.69
C ALA A 117 14.01 -12.66 10.84
N TRP A 118 14.23 -11.37 10.64
CA TRP A 118 14.69 -10.46 11.67
C TRP A 118 13.71 -10.39 12.87
N ALA A 119 12.41 -10.31 12.61
CA ALA A 119 11.36 -10.26 13.64
C ALA A 119 11.36 -11.53 14.51
N ARG A 120 11.51 -12.71 13.90
CA ARG A 120 11.62 -13.98 14.64
C ARG A 120 12.86 -14.02 15.52
N ALA A 121 13.98 -13.45 15.09
CA ALA A 121 15.21 -13.37 15.87
C ALA A 121 15.16 -12.28 16.96
N ASN A 122 14.27 -11.30 16.83
CA ASN A 122 14.16 -10.12 17.71
C ASN A 122 12.73 -9.84 18.20
N PRO A 123 12.01 -10.82 18.79
CA PRO A 123 10.59 -10.67 19.12
C PRO A 123 10.31 -9.49 20.06
N GLY A 124 11.19 -9.21 21.01
CA GLY A 124 11.06 -8.08 21.96
C GLY A 124 11.22 -6.70 21.32
N ARG A 125 11.77 -6.62 20.09
CA ARG A 125 11.98 -5.36 19.36
C ARG A 125 11.03 -5.17 18.19
N LEU A 126 10.17 -6.15 17.93
CA LEU A 126 9.25 -6.11 16.78
C LEU A 126 8.34 -4.90 16.81
N GLN A 127 7.70 -4.62 17.95
CA GLN A 127 6.78 -3.50 18.06
C GLN A 127 7.49 -2.15 17.87
N GLU A 128 8.72 -2.01 18.36
CA GLU A 128 9.56 -0.82 18.13
C GLU A 128 9.81 -0.62 16.63
N LEU A 129 10.17 -1.69 15.92
CA LEU A 129 10.40 -1.64 14.48
C LEU A 129 9.14 -1.24 13.71
N LEU A 130 8.00 -1.87 14.00
CA LEU A 130 6.73 -1.55 13.34
C LEU A 130 6.32 -0.10 13.58
N ASN A 131 6.54 0.41 14.79
CA ASN A 131 6.25 1.78 15.19
C ASN A 131 7.17 2.83 14.55
N ALA A 132 8.31 2.43 13.99
CA ALA A 132 9.17 3.33 13.21
C ALA A 132 8.44 3.85 11.95
N ASN A 133 7.45 3.12 11.44
CA ASN A 133 6.52 3.63 10.44
C ASN A 133 5.29 4.26 11.13
N PRO A 134 5.12 5.58 11.16
CA PRO A 134 3.99 6.23 11.81
C PRO A 134 2.66 6.04 11.06
N SER A 135 2.71 5.68 9.78
CA SER A 135 1.53 5.47 8.93
C SER A 135 0.75 4.23 9.37
N TYR A 136 -0.57 4.35 9.44
CA TYR A 136 -1.49 3.27 9.77
C TYR A 136 -2.69 3.28 8.82
N VAL A 137 -3.02 2.11 8.25
CA VAL A 137 -4.14 1.93 7.33
C VAL A 137 -5.28 1.23 8.05
N PHE A 138 -6.48 1.76 7.88
CA PHE A 138 -7.73 1.18 8.33
C PHE A 138 -8.41 0.42 7.18
N PHE A 139 -9.01 -0.71 7.49
CA PHE A 139 -9.66 -1.58 6.51
C PHE A 139 -11.18 -1.57 6.64
N ARG A 140 -11.81 -2.01 5.59
CA ARG A 140 -13.20 -2.48 5.56
C ARG A 140 -13.23 -3.89 5.01
N GLU A 141 -14.13 -4.68 5.52
CA GLU A 141 -14.45 -5.96 4.92
C GLU A 141 -15.30 -5.75 3.67
N VAL A 142 -15.02 -6.52 2.64
CA VAL A 142 -15.77 -6.50 1.39
C VAL A 142 -16.22 -7.92 1.03
N PRO A 143 -17.32 -8.08 0.27
CA PRO A 143 -17.81 -9.39 -0.12
C PRO A 143 -16.74 -10.23 -0.81
N ASN A 144 -16.72 -11.52 -0.52
CA ASN A 144 -15.81 -12.45 -1.17
C ASN A 144 -16.15 -12.54 -2.67
N SER A 145 -15.12 -12.42 -3.50
CA SER A 145 -15.21 -12.51 -4.94
C SER A 145 -13.92 -13.12 -5.48
N LYS A 146 -13.99 -13.73 -6.66
CA LYS A 146 -12.80 -14.20 -7.40
C LYS A 146 -12.04 -13.04 -8.05
N GLU A 147 -12.65 -11.86 -8.10
CA GLU A 147 -12.05 -10.66 -8.68
C GLU A 147 -10.91 -10.12 -7.82
N GLY A 148 -10.06 -9.30 -8.43
CA GLY A 148 -9.00 -8.57 -7.77
C GLY A 148 -9.47 -7.58 -6.71
N PRO A 149 -8.54 -6.98 -5.95
CA PRO A 149 -8.87 -5.88 -5.07
C PRO A 149 -9.37 -4.70 -5.90
N VAL A 150 -10.22 -3.87 -5.33
CA VAL A 150 -10.65 -2.63 -5.97
C VAL A 150 -9.52 -1.62 -5.87
N GLY A 151 -9.00 -1.18 -7.01
CA GLY A 151 -7.97 -0.15 -7.10
C GLY A 151 -8.52 1.27 -6.96
N ALA A 152 -7.63 2.25 -7.02
CA ALA A 152 -7.99 3.67 -6.89
C ALA A 152 -8.95 4.17 -7.97
N LEU A 153 -8.99 3.53 -9.14
CA LEU A 153 -9.97 3.80 -10.20
C LEU A 153 -11.41 3.36 -9.83
N GLY A 154 -11.59 2.62 -8.72
CA GLY A 154 -12.88 2.10 -8.31
C GLY A 154 -13.30 0.79 -8.98
N VAL A 155 -12.39 0.15 -9.72
CA VAL A 155 -12.63 -1.13 -10.42
C VAL A 155 -11.70 -2.22 -9.91
N PRO A 156 -12.09 -3.52 -10.01
CA PRO A 156 -11.23 -4.63 -9.63
C PRO A 156 -9.96 -4.69 -10.49
N LEU A 157 -8.83 -4.91 -9.84
CA LEU A 157 -7.56 -5.15 -10.53
C LEU A 157 -7.55 -6.53 -11.17
N THR A 158 -7.01 -6.62 -12.38
CA THR A 158 -6.84 -7.87 -13.11
C THR A 158 -5.38 -8.31 -13.06
N ALA A 159 -5.14 -9.56 -12.66
CA ALA A 159 -3.80 -10.13 -12.60
C ALA A 159 -3.06 -9.99 -13.94
N GLU A 160 -1.81 -9.53 -13.89
CA GLU A 160 -0.94 -9.26 -15.04
C GLU A 160 -1.51 -8.25 -16.07
N ARG A 161 -2.54 -7.46 -15.70
CA ARG A 161 -3.18 -6.46 -16.57
C ARG A 161 -3.38 -5.10 -15.93
N SER A 162 -3.16 -5.00 -14.62
CA SER A 162 -3.30 -3.75 -13.89
C SER A 162 -1.97 -3.29 -13.30
N ILE A 163 -1.76 -1.99 -13.28
CA ILE A 163 -0.62 -1.34 -12.64
C ILE A 163 -1.09 -0.23 -11.72
N ALA A 164 -0.30 0.00 -10.66
CA ALA A 164 -0.39 1.20 -9.85
C ALA A 164 0.68 2.21 -10.29
N VAL A 165 0.29 3.48 -10.39
CA VAL A 165 1.10 4.57 -10.95
C VAL A 165 1.04 5.84 -10.08
N ASP A 166 1.89 6.82 -10.38
CA ASP A 166 1.72 8.18 -9.89
C ASP A 166 0.68 8.92 -10.78
N PRO A 167 -0.51 9.24 -10.27
CA PRO A 167 -1.58 9.83 -11.10
C PRO A 167 -1.26 11.25 -11.59
N ARG A 168 -0.24 11.90 -11.03
CA ARG A 168 0.27 13.19 -11.53
C ARG A 168 1.00 13.07 -12.86
N SER A 169 1.49 11.87 -13.18
CA SER A 169 2.27 11.59 -14.38
C SER A 169 1.55 10.67 -15.37
N VAL A 170 0.76 9.73 -14.87
CA VAL A 170 0.00 8.77 -15.68
C VAL A 170 -1.46 8.83 -15.23
N PRO A 171 -2.39 9.30 -16.07
CA PRO A 171 -3.81 9.37 -15.71
C PRO A 171 -4.38 8.00 -15.34
N LEU A 172 -5.21 7.93 -14.29
CA LEU A 172 -5.96 6.72 -13.98
C LEU A 172 -6.91 6.38 -15.13
N GLY A 173 -6.99 5.07 -15.44
CA GLY A 173 -7.74 4.55 -16.57
C GLY A 173 -6.95 4.51 -17.88
N ALA A 174 -5.79 5.17 -17.98
CA ALA A 174 -5.00 5.16 -19.20
C ALA A 174 -4.46 3.77 -19.52
N PRO A 175 -4.57 3.32 -20.78
CA PRO A 175 -3.84 2.16 -21.27
C PRO A 175 -2.34 2.47 -21.34
N VAL A 176 -1.53 1.53 -20.86
CA VAL A 176 -0.07 1.65 -20.84
C VAL A 176 0.54 0.41 -21.48
N PHE A 177 1.41 0.59 -22.47
CA PHE A 177 2.26 -0.50 -22.94
C PHE A 177 3.52 -0.55 -22.07
N LEU A 178 3.67 -1.64 -21.31
CA LEU A 178 4.81 -1.91 -20.46
C LEU A 178 5.76 -2.87 -21.16
N ALA A 179 7.03 -2.50 -21.29
CA ALA A 179 8.09 -3.37 -21.79
C ALA A 179 9.21 -3.48 -20.75
N THR A 180 9.34 -4.66 -20.15
CA THR A 180 10.33 -4.98 -19.12
C THR A 180 10.67 -6.49 -19.19
N THR A 181 11.23 -7.05 -18.12
CA THR A 181 11.48 -8.48 -17.99
C THR A 181 10.76 -9.06 -16.77
N ARG A 182 10.56 -10.38 -16.76
CA ARG A 182 10.11 -11.08 -15.54
C ARG A 182 11.17 -11.01 -14.44
N PRO A 183 10.79 -11.05 -13.16
CA PRO A 183 11.72 -11.02 -12.04
C PRO A 183 12.81 -12.10 -12.17
N ASN A 184 14.06 -11.71 -11.86
CA ASN A 184 15.25 -12.56 -11.91
C ASN A 184 15.41 -13.35 -13.23
N SER A 185 15.01 -12.77 -14.35
CA SER A 185 14.99 -13.41 -15.66
C SER A 185 15.22 -12.38 -16.76
N SER A 186 15.79 -12.81 -17.88
CA SER A 186 15.84 -12.05 -19.12
C SER A 186 14.57 -12.21 -19.99
N LYS A 187 13.62 -13.06 -19.55
CA LYS A 187 12.37 -13.31 -20.28
C LYS A 187 11.55 -12.02 -20.40
N PRO A 188 11.22 -11.57 -21.61
CA PRO A 188 10.45 -10.35 -21.79
C PRO A 188 9.06 -10.39 -21.11
N LEU A 189 8.68 -9.28 -20.52
CA LEU A 189 7.34 -9.00 -20.02
C LEU A 189 6.82 -7.76 -20.77
N ASN A 190 6.30 -7.99 -21.97
CA ASN A 190 5.71 -6.95 -22.81
C ASN A 190 4.19 -7.08 -22.74
N ARG A 191 3.51 -6.07 -22.18
CA ARG A 191 2.07 -6.15 -21.94
C ARG A 191 1.38 -4.80 -22.10
N LEU A 192 0.20 -4.86 -22.68
CA LEU A 192 -0.78 -3.79 -22.53
C LEU A 192 -1.46 -3.98 -21.16
N VAL A 193 -1.37 -2.95 -20.34
CA VAL A 193 -1.92 -2.91 -18.96
C VAL A 193 -2.73 -1.63 -18.78
N LEU A 194 -3.52 -1.56 -17.72
CA LEU A 194 -4.32 -0.40 -17.37
C LEU A 194 -3.84 0.22 -16.06
N ALA A 195 -3.71 1.54 -16.03
CA ALA A 195 -3.39 2.31 -14.82
C ALA A 195 -4.65 2.40 -13.95
N GLN A 196 -4.86 1.42 -13.07
CA GLN A 196 -6.10 1.28 -12.30
C GLN A 196 -5.93 1.53 -10.80
N ASP A 197 -4.68 1.74 -10.37
CA ASP A 197 -4.39 1.91 -8.95
C ASP A 197 -3.31 2.96 -8.70
N THR A 198 -3.17 3.35 -7.43
CA THR A 198 -2.15 4.29 -6.95
C THR A 198 -1.61 3.81 -5.61
N GLY A 199 -0.44 4.29 -5.21
CA GLY A 199 0.10 4.01 -3.88
C GLY A 199 0.86 5.20 -3.32
N GLY A 200 0.83 5.36 -1.99
CA GLY A 200 1.53 6.45 -1.31
C GLY A 200 3.04 6.49 -1.59
N ALA A 201 3.64 5.31 -1.79
CA ALA A 201 5.06 5.15 -2.13
C ALA A 201 5.34 5.13 -3.64
N ILE A 202 4.30 5.11 -4.50
CA ILE A 202 4.43 5.06 -5.96
C ILE A 202 4.49 6.49 -6.48
N LYS A 203 5.68 6.99 -6.71
CA LYS A 203 5.94 8.38 -7.13
C LYS A 203 6.88 8.41 -8.32
N GLY A 204 6.60 9.36 -9.23
CA GLY A 204 7.40 9.64 -10.41
C GLY A 204 6.85 9.07 -11.71
N ALA A 205 7.24 9.71 -12.83
CA ALA A 205 6.68 9.47 -14.17
C ALA A 205 6.96 8.07 -14.72
N VAL A 206 8.04 7.44 -14.27
CA VAL A 206 8.54 6.17 -14.85
C VAL A 206 8.44 5.00 -13.87
N ARG A 207 7.63 5.13 -12.81
CA ARG A 207 7.40 4.05 -11.86
C ARG A 207 6.02 3.44 -12.07
N ALA A 208 5.98 2.12 -12.15
CA ALA A 208 4.75 1.34 -12.09
C ALA A 208 4.94 0.12 -11.19
N ASP A 209 3.97 -0.14 -10.34
CA ASP A 209 3.91 -1.36 -9.54
C ASP A 209 2.91 -2.31 -10.22
N PHE A 210 3.40 -3.50 -10.61
CA PHE A 210 2.68 -4.45 -11.44
C PHE A 210 1.87 -5.42 -10.58
N PHE A 211 0.58 -5.58 -10.86
CA PHE A 211 -0.28 -6.50 -10.13
C PHE A 211 -0.16 -7.92 -10.68
N TRP A 212 0.55 -8.78 -9.96
CA TRP A 212 0.78 -10.18 -10.32
C TRP A 212 -0.43 -11.10 -10.07
N GLY A 213 -1.40 -10.65 -9.28
CA GLY A 213 -2.55 -11.44 -8.83
C GLY A 213 -2.45 -11.82 -7.36
N PHE A 214 -2.93 -13.03 -7.04
CA PHE A 214 -3.02 -13.53 -5.67
C PHE A 214 -2.22 -14.80 -5.47
N GLY A 215 -2.00 -15.13 -4.19
CA GLY A 215 -1.39 -16.37 -3.74
C GLY A 215 0.13 -16.30 -3.71
N LYS A 216 0.72 -17.40 -3.26
CA LYS A 216 2.16 -17.50 -2.97
C LYS A 216 3.03 -17.17 -4.18
N GLU A 217 2.70 -17.74 -5.34
CA GLU A 217 3.48 -17.52 -6.57
C GLU A 217 3.46 -16.04 -7.01
N ALA A 218 2.29 -15.41 -7.00
CA ALA A 218 2.15 -13.99 -7.32
C ALA A 218 2.94 -13.11 -6.34
N GLY A 219 2.87 -13.42 -5.03
CA GLY A 219 3.63 -12.73 -4.00
C GLY A 219 5.14 -12.87 -4.16
N GLU A 220 5.63 -14.05 -4.55
CA GLU A 220 7.04 -14.28 -4.84
C GLU A 220 7.52 -13.47 -6.06
N GLN A 221 6.71 -13.41 -7.13
CA GLN A 221 7.02 -12.60 -8.30
C GLN A 221 7.05 -11.11 -7.95
N ALA A 222 6.03 -10.62 -7.24
CA ALA A 222 5.94 -9.24 -6.81
C ALA A 222 7.14 -8.83 -5.92
N GLY A 223 7.47 -9.65 -4.93
CA GLY A 223 8.57 -9.37 -3.99
C GLY A 223 9.96 -9.35 -4.64
N ARG A 224 10.12 -10.00 -5.78
CA ARG A 224 11.38 -10.05 -6.53
C ARG A 224 11.46 -9.01 -7.66
N MET A 225 10.35 -8.32 -7.97
CA MET A 225 10.31 -7.41 -9.12
C MET A 225 11.05 -6.11 -8.82
N LYS A 226 12.18 -5.90 -9.50
CA LYS A 226 13.01 -4.69 -9.43
C LYS A 226 13.48 -4.28 -10.83
N GLN A 227 12.75 -4.67 -11.87
CA GLN A 227 13.18 -4.55 -13.25
C GLN A 227 13.10 -3.11 -13.75
N SER A 228 14.12 -2.69 -14.47
CA SER A 228 14.03 -1.53 -15.34
C SER A 228 13.17 -1.84 -16.56
N GLY A 229 12.53 -0.83 -17.12
CA GLY A 229 11.69 -1.00 -18.29
C GLY A 229 11.33 0.33 -18.95
N ARG A 230 10.44 0.23 -19.93
CA ARG A 230 9.86 1.39 -20.63
C ARG A 230 8.36 1.33 -20.53
N MET A 231 7.73 2.49 -20.47
CA MET A 231 6.29 2.64 -20.46
C MET A 231 5.89 3.64 -21.53
N TRP A 232 4.84 3.33 -22.28
CA TRP A 232 4.19 4.23 -23.21
C TRP A 232 2.73 4.35 -22.81
N VAL A 233 2.34 5.56 -22.44
CA VAL A 233 0.94 5.89 -22.16
C VAL A 233 0.25 6.11 -23.49
N LEU A 234 -0.82 5.37 -23.75
CA LEU A 234 -1.61 5.53 -24.95
C LEU A 234 -2.72 6.56 -24.67
N LEU A 235 -2.67 7.65 -25.39
CA LEU A 235 -3.65 8.74 -25.27
C LEU A 235 -4.38 8.91 -26.60
N PRO A 236 -5.64 9.39 -26.59
CA PRO A 236 -6.30 9.81 -27.82
C PRO A 236 -5.48 10.90 -28.54
N PRO A 237 -5.48 10.95 -29.88
CA PRO A 237 -4.68 11.91 -30.64
C PRO A 237 -4.90 13.38 -30.20
N GLU A 238 -6.12 13.73 -29.82
CA GLU A 238 -6.50 15.08 -29.36
C GLU A 238 -5.91 15.43 -27.99
N ALA A 239 -5.56 14.44 -27.19
CA ALA A 239 -4.93 14.66 -25.87
C ALA A 239 -3.40 14.79 -25.96
N ALA A 240 -2.78 14.36 -27.06
CA ALA A 240 -1.34 14.45 -27.29
C ALA A 240 -0.88 15.85 -27.78
N LEU A 241 -1.81 16.75 -28.08
CA LEU A 241 -1.54 18.07 -28.65
C LEU A 241 -1.68 19.22 -27.63
N LYS A 242 -1.89 18.90 -26.35
CA LYS A 242 -1.93 19.86 -25.23
C LYS A 242 -0.77 19.63 -24.28
#